data_85823a814e2b922978b31f677550a40f
#
_entry.id   85823a814e2b922978b31f677550a40f
#
_cell.length_a   1.000
_cell.length_b   1.000
_cell.length_c   1.000
_cell.angle_alpha   90.00
_cell.angle_beta   90.00
_cell.angle_gamma   90.00
#
_symmetry.space_group_name_H-M   'P 1'
#
loop_
_entity.id
_entity.type
_entity.pdbx_description
1 polymer ?
#
loop_
_entity_poly.entity_id
_entity_poly.type
_entity_poly.pdbx_seq_one_letter_code
_entity_poly.pdbx_strand_id
1 'polypeptide(L)'
;RVLDVASDESIGQLAAYLGSNGMEIDVLVNNAGVFLDPPPDRPDASIFFTDRAVLRATMETNVYGAIRVAQALNFLMRPGGRIINISSGMGQLSEMNGHCPAYRISKTALNAVTRIMAHELKHAGISVNSVCPGWVKTDMGGGDAPLEPAQGVDTAVWLATIEDCPSGGFFRERKAIDW
;
A
#
# COMPACT_ATOMS: atom_id res chain seq x y z
N ARG A 1 -7.69 9.24 15.51
CA ARG A 1 -8.86 9.48 14.65
C ARG A 1 -9.05 8.28 13.71
N VAL A 2 -10.29 7.98 13.39
CA VAL A 2 -10.61 6.99 12.34
C VAL A 2 -10.44 7.67 10.98
N LEU A 3 -9.86 6.94 10.02
CA LEU A 3 -9.70 7.36 8.63
C LEU A 3 -10.34 6.30 7.72
N ASP A 4 -11.29 6.72 6.91
CA ASP A 4 -11.77 5.96 5.75
C ASP A 4 -11.05 6.48 4.51
N VAL A 5 -10.16 5.66 3.94
CA VAL A 5 -9.34 6.04 2.78
C VAL A 5 -10.14 6.07 1.47
N ALA A 6 -11.36 5.53 1.45
CA ALA A 6 -12.28 5.62 0.32
C ALA A 6 -13.18 6.87 0.39
N SER A 7 -13.01 7.73 1.40
CA SER A 7 -13.79 8.96 1.60
C SER A 7 -12.92 10.20 1.54
N ASP A 8 -13.08 11.01 0.49
CA ASP A 8 -12.39 12.30 0.37
C ASP A 8 -12.69 13.24 1.56
N GLU A 9 -13.91 13.17 2.11
CA GLU A 9 -14.29 13.94 3.29
C GLU A 9 -13.48 13.50 4.51
N SER A 10 -13.38 12.20 4.77
CA SER A 10 -12.60 11.63 5.89
C SER A 10 -11.13 12.02 5.79
N ILE A 11 -10.56 11.92 4.59
CA ILE A 11 -9.17 12.31 4.30
C ILE A 11 -8.97 13.82 4.54
N GLY A 12 -9.88 14.66 4.02
CA GLY A 12 -9.82 16.11 4.19
C GLY A 12 -9.93 16.54 5.66
N GLN A 13 -10.79 15.89 6.44
CA GLN A 13 -10.92 16.14 7.89
C GLN A 13 -9.63 15.78 8.63
N LEU A 14 -8.95 14.69 8.27
CA LEU A 14 -7.65 14.32 8.85
C LEU A 14 -6.59 15.36 8.52
N ALA A 15 -6.47 15.75 7.25
CA ALA A 15 -5.47 16.73 6.79
C ALA A 15 -5.68 18.08 7.47
N ALA A 16 -6.93 18.57 7.56
CA ALA A 16 -7.27 19.80 8.26
C ALA A 16 -6.92 19.75 9.76
N TYR A 17 -7.20 18.61 10.40
CA TYR A 17 -6.84 18.41 11.80
C TYR A 17 -5.34 18.45 12.04
N LEU A 18 -4.56 17.73 11.25
CA LEU A 18 -3.10 17.70 11.39
C LEU A 18 -2.51 19.10 11.15
N GLY A 19 -2.93 19.77 10.06
CA GLY A 19 -2.47 21.11 9.73
C GLY A 19 -2.81 22.17 10.78
N SER A 20 -4.06 22.18 11.30
CA SER A 20 -4.49 23.13 12.32
C SER A 20 -3.79 22.94 13.69
N ASN A 21 -3.22 21.76 13.93
CA ASN A 21 -2.43 21.49 15.14
C ASN A 21 -0.92 21.61 14.90
N GLY A 22 -0.47 22.09 13.74
CA GLY A 22 0.94 22.25 13.42
C GLY A 22 1.72 20.94 13.39
N MET A 23 1.04 19.82 13.07
CA MET A 23 1.66 18.50 13.05
C MET A 23 2.40 18.29 11.74
N GLU A 24 3.63 17.80 11.83
CA GLU A 24 4.43 17.35 10.69
C GLU A 24 4.49 15.82 10.65
N ILE A 25 4.70 15.26 9.46
CA ILE A 25 4.70 13.81 9.22
C ILE A 25 6.11 13.38 8.81
N ASP A 26 6.72 12.49 9.59
CA ASP A 26 7.98 11.84 9.26
C ASP A 26 7.75 10.59 8.40
N VAL A 27 6.70 9.81 8.70
CA VAL A 27 6.40 8.54 8.01
C VAL A 27 4.91 8.42 7.77
N LEU A 28 4.52 8.22 6.51
CA LEU A 28 3.19 7.82 6.09
C LEU A 28 3.19 6.35 5.67
N VAL A 29 2.40 5.50 6.33
CA VAL A 29 2.21 4.12 5.94
C VAL A 29 0.82 3.93 5.35
N ASN A 30 0.73 3.74 4.05
CA ASN A 30 -0.50 3.35 3.36
C ASN A 30 -0.72 1.85 3.56
N ASN A 31 -1.36 1.50 4.68
CA ASN A 31 -1.64 0.11 5.08
C ASN A 31 -3.06 -0.33 4.75
N ALA A 32 -4.02 0.58 4.65
CA ALA A 32 -5.40 0.23 4.35
C ALA A 32 -5.49 -0.57 3.04
N GLY A 33 -6.22 -1.68 3.08
CA GLY A 33 -6.38 -2.53 1.92
C GLY A 33 -7.47 -3.57 2.12
N VAL A 34 -8.07 -3.98 1.02
CA VAL A 34 -9.11 -5.02 0.97
C VAL A 34 -8.74 -6.10 -0.02
N PHE A 35 -9.22 -7.31 0.22
CA PHE A 35 -9.13 -8.48 -0.64
C PHE A 35 -10.55 -9.00 -0.83
N LEU A 36 -11.19 -8.62 -1.94
CA LEU A 36 -12.61 -8.86 -2.21
C LEU A 36 -12.85 -9.94 -3.27
N ASP A 37 -11.77 -10.47 -3.86
CA ASP A 37 -11.89 -11.58 -4.79
C ASP A 37 -12.47 -12.81 -4.08
N PRO A 38 -13.31 -13.60 -4.77
CA PRO A 38 -13.80 -14.86 -4.25
C PRO A 38 -12.64 -15.88 -4.08
N PRO A 39 -12.86 -16.96 -3.29
CA PRO A 39 -11.89 -18.04 -3.16
C PRO A 39 -11.45 -18.59 -4.51
N PRO A 40 -10.16 -19.00 -4.67
CA PRO A 40 -9.58 -19.39 -5.96
C PRO A 40 -10.22 -20.61 -6.64
N ASP A 41 -10.92 -21.45 -5.89
CA ASP A 41 -11.65 -22.63 -6.38
C ASP A 41 -13.00 -22.29 -7.05
N ARG A 42 -13.45 -21.04 -6.93
CA ARG A 42 -14.69 -20.57 -7.56
C ARG A 42 -14.47 -20.08 -8.98
N PRO A 43 -15.43 -20.31 -9.91
CA PRO A 43 -15.34 -19.83 -11.29
C PRO A 43 -15.17 -18.30 -11.41
N ASP A 44 -15.84 -17.55 -10.53
CA ASP A 44 -15.80 -16.07 -10.51
C ASP A 44 -14.49 -15.49 -9.92
N ALA A 45 -13.58 -16.35 -9.45
CA ALA A 45 -12.21 -15.96 -9.13
C ALA A 45 -11.32 -15.74 -10.38
N SER A 46 -11.81 -16.12 -11.57
CA SER A 46 -11.11 -15.90 -12.84
C SER A 46 -11.30 -14.47 -13.35
N ILE A 47 -10.27 -13.93 -14.01
CA ILE A 47 -10.32 -12.60 -14.66
C ILE A 47 -11.46 -12.50 -15.69
N PHE A 48 -11.88 -13.62 -16.29
CA PHE A 48 -12.93 -13.65 -17.30
C PHE A 48 -14.35 -13.56 -16.70
N PHE A 49 -14.48 -13.75 -15.38
CA PHE A 49 -15.78 -13.77 -14.70
C PHE A 49 -15.85 -12.84 -13.49
N THR A 50 -14.76 -12.16 -13.15
CA THR A 50 -14.72 -11.21 -12.02
C THR A 50 -15.69 -10.06 -12.23
N ASP A 51 -16.51 -9.77 -11.23
CA ASP A 51 -17.46 -8.66 -11.26
C ASP A 51 -16.70 -7.31 -11.28
N ARG A 52 -17.19 -6.40 -12.12
CA ARG A 52 -16.70 -5.01 -12.18
C ARG A 52 -16.80 -4.29 -10.83
N ALA A 53 -17.81 -4.60 -10.02
CA ALA A 53 -17.96 -4.00 -8.69
C ALA A 53 -16.82 -4.41 -7.77
N VAL A 54 -16.37 -5.66 -7.80
CA VAL A 54 -15.22 -6.17 -7.05
C VAL A 54 -13.93 -5.45 -7.49
N LEU A 55 -13.71 -5.33 -8.80
CA LEU A 55 -12.57 -4.58 -9.36
C LEU A 55 -12.56 -3.13 -8.88
N ARG A 56 -13.71 -2.43 -8.97
CA ARG A 56 -13.82 -1.03 -8.56
C ARG A 56 -13.59 -0.84 -7.06
N ALA A 57 -14.26 -1.61 -6.21
CA ALA A 57 -14.15 -1.48 -4.76
C ALA A 57 -12.72 -1.78 -4.29
N THR A 58 -12.06 -2.78 -4.88
CA THR A 58 -10.67 -3.09 -4.57
C THR A 58 -9.72 -1.97 -4.99
N MET A 59 -9.90 -1.40 -6.19
CA MET A 59 -9.10 -0.26 -6.66
C MET A 59 -9.33 0.99 -5.82
N GLU A 60 -10.57 1.25 -5.42
CA GLU A 60 -10.92 2.41 -4.60
C GLU A 60 -10.12 2.46 -3.30
N THR A 61 -10.12 1.34 -2.56
CA THR A 61 -9.37 1.28 -1.29
C THR A 61 -7.86 1.14 -1.51
N ASN A 62 -7.43 0.17 -2.32
CA ASN A 62 -6.02 -0.25 -2.37
C ASN A 62 -5.13 0.72 -3.16
N VAL A 63 -5.71 1.50 -4.07
CA VAL A 63 -4.95 2.37 -4.99
C VAL A 63 -5.36 3.82 -4.82
N TYR A 64 -6.64 4.15 -5.07
CA TYR A 64 -7.08 5.54 -5.01
C TYR A 64 -7.00 6.09 -3.60
N GLY A 65 -7.35 5.30 -2.59
CA GLY A 65 -7.18 5.68 -1.18
C GLY A 65 -5.74 6.06 -0.85
N ALA A 66 -4.74 5.25 -1.24
CA ALA A 66 -3.32 5.55 -1.02
C ALA A 66 -2.88 6.82 -1.75
N ILE A 67 -3.34 7.03 -3.00
CA ILE A 67 -3.07 8.26 -3.76
C ILE A 67 -3.67 9.47 -3.05
N ARG A 68 -4.96 9.41 -2.70
CA ARG A 68 -5.69 10.54 -2.10
C ARG A 68 -5.13 10.93 -0.73
N VAL A 69 -4.78 9.94 0.11
CA VAL A 69 -4.12 10.20 1.39
C VAL A 69 -2.76 10.87 1.19
N ALA A 70 -1.93 10.36 0.28
CA ALA A 70 -0.63 10.98 -0.02
C ALA A 70 -0.80 12.41 -0.57
N GLN A 71 -1.74 12.66 -1.49
CA GLN A 71 -2.05 13.99 -2.02
C GLN A 71 -2.48 14.98 -0.92
N ALA A 72 -3.31 14.53 0.02
CA ALA A 72 -3.82 15.38 1.09
C ALA A 72 -2.78 15.68 2.18
N LEU A 73 -1.77 14.80 2.35
CA LEU A 73 -0.83 14.88 3.47
C LEU A 73 0.60 15.25 3.05
N ASN A 74 0.94 15.25 1.73
CA ASN A 74 2.32 15.47 1.30
C ASN A 74 2.90 16.82 1.77
N PHE A 75 2.08 17.86 1.85
CA PHE A 75 2.50 19.21 2.29
C PHE A 75 2.80 19.29 3.79
N LEU A 76 2.41 18.27 4.58
CA LEU A 76 2.75 18.12 5.99
C LEU A 76 3.99 17.26 6.20
N MET A 77 4.52 16.65 5.14
CA MET A 77 5.70 15.79 5.25
C MET A 77 6.98 16.62 5.30
N ARG A 78 7.87 16.25 6.19
CA ARG A 78 9.18 16.88 6.34
C ARG A 78 10.16 16.42 5.26
N PRO A 79 11.16 17.24 4.89
CA PRO A 79 12.31 16.73 4.14
C PRO A 79 12.94 15.53 4.86
N GLY A 80 13.25 14.46 4.14
CA GLY A 80 13.68 13.18 4.72
C GLY A 80 12.50 12.28 5.13
N GLY A 81 11.27 12.73 4.93
CA GLY A 81 10.05 11.94 5.18
C GLY A 81 9.94 10.71 4.28
N ARG A 82 9.06 9.78 4.65
CA ARG A 82 8.94 8.47 4.00
C ARG A 82 7.50 8.08 3.78
N ILE A 83 7.19 7.60 2.58
CA ILE A 83 5.90 6.97 2.26
C ILE A 83 6.14 5.49 2.03
N ILE A 84 5.43 4.64 2.76
CA ILE A 84 5.53 3.19 2.67
C ILE A 84 4.17 2.65 2.24
N ASN A 85 4.11 2.10 1.04
CA ASN A 85 2.90 1.48 0.49
C ASN A 85 2.92 -0.03 0.77
N ILE A 86 1.96 -0.53 1.54
CA ILE A 86 1.83 -1.97 1.80
C ILE A 86 1.23 -2.64 0.57
N SER A 87 2.11 -3.21 -0.24
CA SER A 87 1.79 -3.96 -1.45
C SER A 87 1.68 -5.47 -1.15
N SER A 88 1.99 -6.31 -2.12
CA SER A 88 1.96 -7.78 -2.02
C SER A 88 2.82 -8.41 -3.10
N GLY A 89 3.39 -9.59 -2.83
CA GLY A 89 3.98 -10.43 -3.89
C GLY A 89 2.97 -10.81 -4.97
N MET A 90 1.67 -10.80 -4.67
CA MET A 90 0.62 -10.99 -5.68
C MET A 90 0.54 -9.83 -6.69
N GLY A 91 1.17 -8.69 -6.43
CA GLY A 91 1.31 -7.57 -7.36
C GLY A 91 2.63 -7.57 -8.14
N GLN A 92 3.50 -8.56 -7.95
CA GLN A 92 4.73 -8.75 -8.72
C GLN A 92 4.42 -9.22 -10.15
N LEU A 93 4.84 -8.47 -11.17
CA LEU A 93 4.66 -8.88 -12.56
C LEU A 93 5.54 -10.08 -12.94
N SER A 94 6.75 -10.14 -12.37
CA SER A 94 7.68 -11.26 -12.60
C SER A 94 7.17 -12.61 -12.07
N GLU A 95 6.26 -12.61 -11.07
CA GLU A 95 5.66 -13.81 -10.49
C GLU A 95 4.13 -13.86 -10.69
N MET A 96 3.61 -13.12 -11.68
CA MET A 96 2.17 -13.04 -11.91
C MET A 96 1.60 -14.39 -12.37
N ASN A 97 0.55 -14.82 -11.70
CA ASN A 97 -0.22 -16.01 -12.06
C ASN A 97 -1.73 -15.73 -12.03
N GLY A 98 -2.58 -16.75 -12.19
CA GLY A 98 -4.04 -16.61 -12.25
C GLY A 98 -4.71 -16.42 -10.88
N HIS A 99 -6.02 -16.24 -10.94
CA HIS A 99 -6.95 -16.00 -9.83
C HIS A 99 -6.74 -14.66 -9.08
N CYS A 100 -7.73 -14.25 -8.33
CA CYS A 100 -7.75 -13.03 -7.51
C CYS A 100 -7.35 -11.77 -8.31
N PRO A 101 -7.97 -11.54 -9.49
CA PRO A 101 -7.52 -10.50 -10.41
C PRO A 101 -7.67 -9.09 -9.85
N ALA A 102 -8.71 -8.81 -9.07
CA ALA A 102 -8.91 -7.49 -8.50
C ALA A 102 -7.77 -7.12 -7.53
N TYR A 103 -7.42 -8.03 -6.64
CA TYR A 103 -6.32 -7.81 -5.70
C TYR A 103 -4.98 -7.69 -6.41
N ARG A 104 -4.66 -8.64 -7.33
CA ARG A 104 -3.40 -8.61 -8.09
C ARG A 104 -3.24 -7.30 -8.86
N ILE A 105 -4.25 -6.92 -9.65
CA ILE A 105 -4.24 -5.67 -10.41
C ILE A 105 -4.06 -4.48 -9.49
N SER A 106 -4.75 -4.42 -8.35
CA SER A 106 -4.64 -3.31 -7.41
C SER A 106 -3.23 -3.19 -6.81
N LYS A 107 -2.59 -4.31 -6.44
CA LYS A 107 -1.24 -4.28 -5.86
C LYS A 107 -0.17 -3.98 -6.90
N THR A 108 -0.35 -4.43 -8.16
CA THR A 108 0.50 -4.00 -9.29
C THR A 108 0.34 -2.51 -9.57
N ALA A 109 -0.89 -2.00 -9.57
CA ALA A 109 -1.15 -0.57 -9.74
C ALA A 109 -0.53 0.26 -8.59
N LEU A 110 -0.62 -0.20 -7.34
CA LEU A 110 0.03 0.46 -6.20
C LEU A 110 1.57 0.48 -6.33
N ASN A 111 2.17 -0.57 -6.91
CA ASN A 111 3.60 -0.59 -7.24
C ASN A 111 3.95 0.49 -8.28
N ALA A 112 3.13 0.66 -9.32
CA ALA A 112 3.30 1.76 -10.28
C ALA A 112 3.17 3.14 -9.61
N VAL A 113 2.16 3.33 -8.75
CA VAL A 113 1.97 4.55 -7.94
C VAL A 113 3.21 4.85 -7.10
N THR A 114 3.81 3.84 -6.47
CA THR A 114 5.05 3.98 -5.69
C THR A 114 6.18 4.54 -6.55
N ARG A 115 6.37 4.03 -7.77
CA ARG A 115 7.40 4.51 -8.70
C ARG A 115 7.18 5.96 -9.12
N ILE A 116 5.94 6.32 -9.41
CA ILE A 116 5.55 7.68 -9.82
C ILE A 116 5.81 8.64 -8.65
N MET A 117 5.29 8.35 -7.46
CA MET A 117 5.49 9.18 -6.27
C MET A 117 6.97 9.33 -5.91
N ALA A 118 7.77 8.26 -6.00
CA ALA A 118 9.20 8.30 -5.72
C ALA A 118 9.95 9.25 -6.67
N HIS A 119 9.54 9.30 -7.94
CA HIS A 119 10.12 10.23 -8.91
C HIS A 119 9.70 11.67 -8.63
N GLU A 120 8.41 11.91 -8.40
CA GLU A 120 7.86 13.25 -8.22
C GLU A 120 8.29 13.90 -6.90
N LEU A 121 8.39 13.12 -5.81
CA LEU A 121 8.74 13.61 -4.49
C LEU A 121 10.25 13.65 -4.22
N LYS A 122 11.08 13.24 -5.19
CA LYS A 122 12.54 13.25 -5.05
C LYS A 122 13.08 14.65 -4.70
N HIS A 123 12.56 15.69 -5.32
CA HIS A 123 13.00 17.06 -5.09
C HIS A 123 12.64 17.59 -3.68
N ALA A 124 11.61 17.01 -3.05
CA ALA A 124 11.22 17.30 -1.68
C ALA A 124 12.01 16.47 -0.64
N GLY A 125 12.91 15.59 -1.10
CA GLY A 125 13.68 14.70 -0.24
C GLY A 125 12.84 13.62 0.44
N ILE A 126 11.67 13.27 -0.12
CA ILE A 126 10.76 12.25 0.44
C ILE A 126 11.01 10.92 -0.28
N SER A 127 11.28 9.87 0.49
CA SER A 127 11.45 8.51 -0.03
C SER A 127 10.12 7.78 -0.11
N VAL A 128 9.86 7.05 -1.21
CA VAL A 128 8.63 6.28 -1.41
C VAL A 128 8.95 4.87 -1.83
N ASN A 129 8.44 3.87 -1.08
CA ASN A 129 8.72 2.45 -1.34
C ASN A 129 7.47 1.58 -1.19
N SER A 130 7.44 0.46 -1.91
CA SER A 130 6.48 -0.63 -1.71
C SER A 130 7.07 -1.70 -0.80
N VAL A 131 6.21 -2.33 0.02
CA VAL A 131 6.57 -3.47 0.86
C VAL A 131 5.62 -4.64 0.59
N CYS A 132 6.18 -5.82 0.40
CA CYS A 132 5.45 -7.08 0.51
C CYS A 132 5.64 -7.62 1.94
N PRO A 133 4.58 -7.67 2.78
CA PRO A 133 4.69 -8.17 4.15
C PRO A 133 4.83 -9.70 4.22
N GLY A 134 4.66 -10.42 3.10
CA GLY A 134 4.49 -11.86 3.08
C GLY A 134 3.04 -12.28 3.38
N TRP A 135 2.82 -13.56 3.70
CA TRP A 135 1.51 -14.07 4.11
C TRP A 135 1.43 -14.07 5.64
N VAL A 136 0.63 -13.15 6.17
CA VAL A 136 0.62 -12.77 7.60
C VAL A 136 -0.73 -13.14 8.24
N LYS A 137 -0.71 -13.64 9.47
CA LYS A 137 -1.91 -13.95 10.29
C LYS A 137 -2.65 -12.68 10.65
N THR A 138 -3.64 -12.35 9.85
CA THR A 138 -4.55 -11.22 10.00
C THR A 138 -5.94 -11.69 9.57
N ASP A 139 -6.96 -10.85 9.73
CA ASP A 139 -8.31 -11.15 9.24
C ASP A 139 -8.32 -11.44 7.72
N MET A 140 -7.45 -10.76 6.97
CA MET A 140 -7.29 -10.98 5.53
C MET A 140 -6.49 -12.26 5.22
N GLY A 141 -5.42 -12.53 5.96
CA GLY A 141 -4.51 -13.65 5.67
C GLY A 141 -4.98 -15.00 6.22
N GLY A 142 -5.88 -14.98 7.21
CA GLY A 142 -6.37 -16.18 7.86
C GLY A 142 -5.39 -16.80 8.86
N GLY A 143 -5.87 -17.81 9.59
CA GLY A 143 -5.09 -18.47 10.65
C GLY A 143 -3.96 -19.37 10.16
N ASP A 144 -4.04 -19.84 8.90
CA ASP A 144 -3.05 -20.72 8.29
C ASP A 144 -1.79 -19.98 7.76
N ALA A 145 -1.80 -18.66 7.81
CA ALA A 145 -0.65 -17.87 7.39
C ALA A 145 0.58 -18.18 8.25
N PRO A 146 1.79 -18.30 7.65
CA PRO A 146 2.99 -18.70 8.39
C PRO A 146 3.61 -17.59 9.23
N LEU A 147 3.33 -16.32 8.92
CA LEU A 147 3.99 -15.19 9.57
C LEU A 147 3.07 -14.56 10.63
N GLU A 148 3.62 -14.29 11.79
CA GLU A 148 2.97 -13.45 12.80
C GLU A 148 2.99 -11.97 12.37
N PRO A 149 2.05 -11.13 12.85
CA PRO A 149 1.99 -9.70 12.49
C PRO A 149 3.31 -8.96 12.71
N ALA A 150 4.04 -9.26 13.79
CA ALA A 150 5.34 -8.66 14.08
C ALA A 150 6.40 -8.96 12.99
N GLN A 151 6.33 -10.14 12.37
CA GLN A 151 7.22 -10.50 11.26
C GLN A 151 6.80 -9.80 9.97
N GLY A 152 5.49 -9.69 9.71
CA GLY A 152 4.95 -9.03 8.52
C GLY A 152 5.30 -7.54 8.44
N VAL A 153 5.34 -6.83 9.58
CA VAL A 153 5.66 -5.40 9.63
C VAL A 153 7.15 -5.08 9.61
N ASP A 154 8.04 -6.05 9.79
CA ASP A 154 9.48 -5.85 9.98
C ASP A 154 10.11 -5.01 8.85
N THR A 155 9.82 -5.31 7.59
CA THR A 155 10.36 -4.57 6.45
C THR A 155 9.84 -3.13 6.38
N ALA A 156 8.57 -2.91 6.73
CA ALA A 156 7.99 -1.56 6.78
C ALA A 156 8.63 -0.73 7.90
N VAL A 157 8.83 -1.31 9.07
CA VAL A 157 9.53 -0.67 10.20
C VAL A 157 10.98 -0.37 9.83
N TRP A 158 11.67 -1.31 9.19
CA TRP A 158 13.04 -1.08 8.71
C TRP A 158 13.11 0.11 7.75
N LEU A 159 12.24 0.20 6.74
CA LEU A 159 12.18 1.36 5.83
C LEU A 159 11.81 2.66 6.56
N ALA A 160 10.99 2.57 7.61
CA ALA A 160 10.61 3.74 8.41
C ALA A 160 11.75 4.29 9.27
N THR A 161 12.80 3.50 9.57
CA THR A 161 13.81 3.83 10.58
C THR A 161 15.26 3.82 10.08
N ILE A 162 15.54 3.20 8.93
CA ILE A 162 16.91 3.14 8.37
C ILE A 162 17.43 4.54 8.02
N GLU A 163 18.68 4.84 8.28
CA GLU A 163 19.30 6.15 8.05
C GLU A 163 19.25 6.53 6.57
N ASP A 164 19.80 5.71 5.70
CA ASP A 164 19.80 5.92 4.23
C ASP A 164 18.66 5.15 3.58
N CYS A 165 17.44 5.72 3.65
CA CYS A 165 16.28 5.08 3.08
C CYS A 165 16.30 5.11 1.54
N PRO A 166 16.26 3.95 0.86
CA PRO A 166 16.12 3.91 -0.58
C PRO A 166 14.78 4.53 -1.01
N SER A 167 14.66 4.86 -2.31
CA SER A 167 13.40 5.37 -2.88
C SER A 167 13.09 4.72 -4.23
N GLY A 168 11.83 4.40 -4.46
CA GLY A 168 11.36 3.79 -5.70
C GLY A 168 11.63 2.28 -5.78
N GLY A 169 11.81 1.60 -4.64
CA GLY A 169 12.03 0.16 -4.56
C GLY A 169 10.80 -0.63 -4.09
N PHE A 170 10.84 -1.95 -4.32
CA PHE A 170 9.91 -2.91 -3.78
C PHE A 170 10.67 -3.90 -2.89
N PHE A 171 10.20 -4.11 -1.66
CA PHE A 171 10.97 -4.82 -0.64
C PHE A 171 10.17 -5.92 0.04
N ARG A 172 10.86 -7.04 0.35
CA ARG A 172 10.41 -8.14 1.21
C ARG A 172 11.60 -8.59 2.07
N GLU A 173 11.39 -8.87 3.35
CA GLU A 173 12.45 -9.32 4.27
C GLU A 173 13.70 -8.41 4.23
N ARG A 174 13.48 -7.09 4.16
CA ARG A 174 14.52 -6.04 4.03
C ARG A 174 15.39 -6.14 2.77
N LYS A 175 14.98 -6.90 1.77
CA LYS A 175 15.68 -7.07 0.49
C LYS A 175 14.83 -6.50 -0.64
N ALA A 176 15.49 -5.91 -1.63
CA ALA A 176 14.80 -5.52 -2.87
C ALA A 176 14.36 -6.78 -3.63
N ILE A 177 13.15 -6.71 -4.16
CA ILE A 177 12.56 -7.73 -5.04
C ILE A 177 12.12 -7.10 -6.35
N ASP A 178 11.91 -7.92 -7.37
CA ASP A 178 11.43 -7.48 -8.67
C ASP A 178 9.97 -6.98 -8.61
N TRP A 179 9.62 -6.16 -9.60
CA TRP A 179 8.27 -5.61 -9.75
C TRP A 179 7.28 -6.61 -10.34
#